data_ff1047b244f726b26bbbc478a0fb953c
#
_entry.id   ff1047b244f726b26bbbc478a0fb953c
#
_cell.length_a   1.000
_cell.length_b   1.000
_cell.length_c   1.000
_cell.angle_alpha   90.00
_cell.angle_beta   90.00
_cell.angle_gamma   90.00
#
_symmetry.space_group_name_H-M   'P 1'
#
loop_
_entity.id
_entity.type
_entity.pdbx_description
1 polymer ?
#
loop_
_entity_poly.entity_id
_entity_poly.type
_entity_poly.pdbx_seq_one_letter_code
_entity_poly.pdbx_strand_id
1 'polypeptide(L)'
;MNYKLLLLILLLSGCSSEIFTRYQVITLEGDTFDLDVKVLITEDTAWAVKYVRQNLDSTVKSSDFDGRGATFGSIDGKSPIIWLPTTDDASIVNHELIHATINVMQWAGIVLNDSTEEVYGYEMQHLTKEFYNQITKIKQNAYTTRK
;
A
#
# COMPACT_ATOMS: atom_id res chain seq x y z
N MET A 1 -39.65 30.13 21.05
CA MET A 1 -38.38 29.76 20.40
C MET A 1 -38.23 28.25 20.48
N ASN A 2 -38.23 27.56 19.35
CA ASN A 2 -38.42 26.09 19.28
C ASN A 2 -37.08 25.37 19.49
N TYR A 3 -36.83 24.85 20.69
CA TYR A 3 -35.62 24.12 21.06
C TYR A 3 -35.42 22.78 20.32
N LYS A 4 -36.47 22.32 19.58
CA LYS A 4 -36.36 21.12 18.75
C LYS A 4 -35.52 21.32 17.50
N LEU A 5 -35.36 22.57 17.02
CA LEU A 5 -34.52 22.88 15.87
C LEU A 5 -33.01 22.96 16.23
N LEU A 6 -32.69 23.31 17.48
CA LEU A 6 -31.29 23.42 17.95
C LEU A 6 -30.63 22.05 18.17
N LEU A 7 -31.44 21.02 18.53
CA LEU A 7 -30.95 19.67 18.78
C LEU A 7 -30.60 18.91 17.46
N LEU A 8 -31.26 19.31 16.36
CA LEU A 8 -31.03 18.67 15.05
C LEU A 8 -29.72 19.11 14.40
N ILE A 9 -29.24 20.32 14.72
CA ILE A 9 -28.01 20.88 14.14
C ILE A 9 -26.77 20.28 14.85
N LEU A 10 -26.89 19.89 16.12
CA LEU A 10 -25.79 19.27 16.88
C LEU A 10 -25.54 17.80 16.53
N LEU A 11 -26.49 17.12 15.89
CA LEU A 11 -26.33 15.72 15.46
C LEU A 11 -25.71 15.59 14.07
N LEU A 12 -25.54 16.68 13.32
CA LEU A 12 -24.94 16.67 11.99
C LEU A 12 -23.47 17.09 11.94
N SER A 13 -22.89 17.50 13.08
CA SER A 13 -21.47 17.93 13.17
C SER A 13 -20.51 16.83 13.63
N GLY A 14 -20.96 15.59 13.72
CA GLY A 14 -20.19 14.48 14.30
C GLY A 14 -19.87 13.33 13.33
N CYS A 15 -19.60 13.60 12.06
CA CYS A 15 -19.08 12.55 11.16
C CYS A 15 -18.26 13.18 10.02
N SER A 16 -17.10 13.69 10.35
CA SER A 16 -16.08 14.08 9.37
C SER A 16 -14.78 13.34 9.64
N SER A 17 -14.84 12.01 9.59
CA SER A 17 -13.65 11.20 9.47
C SER A 17 -13.95 9.98 8.59
N GLU A 18 -13.07 9.76 7.62
CA GLU A 18 -12.87 8.52 6.90
C GLU A 18 -13.85 8.18 5.78
N ILE A 19 -13.66 8.84 4.62
CA ILE A 19 -13.93 8.18 3.34
C ILE A 19 -12.59 7.70 2.74
N PHE A 20 -11.79 7.01 3.53
CA PHE A 20 -10.96 5.96 2.99
C PHE A 20 -11.84 4.72 2.97
N THR A 21 -12.06 4.16 1.80
CA THR A 21 -12.63 2.81 1.72
C THR A 21 -11.78 1.95 2.64
N ARG A 22 -12.43 1.21 3.53
CA ARG A 22 -11.79 0.39 4.59
C ARG A 22 -10.63 -0.49 4.07
N TYR A 23 -10.57 -0.69 2.77
CA TYR A 23 -9.58 -1.48 2.06
C TYR A 23 -9.21 -0.79 0.76
N GLN A 24 -7.92 -0.55 0.53
CA GLN A 24 -7.41 -0.10 -0.75
C GLN A 24 -6.37 -1.07 -1.28
N VAL A 25 -6.44 -1.34 -2.57
CA VAL A 25 -5.40 -2.05 -3.31
C VAL A 25 -4.97 -1.13 -4.45
N ILE A 26 -3.69 -0.79 -4.48
CA ILE A 26 -3.09 -0.08 -5.60
C ILE A 26 -2.05 -0.98 -6.27
N THR A 27 -1.83 -0.78 -7.56
CA THR A 27 -0.81 -1.48 -8.32
C THR A 27 0.25 -0.48 -8.73
N LEU A 28 1.49 -0.71 -8.34
CA LEU A 28 2.64 0.02 -8.85
C LEU A 28 3.10 -0.72 -10.09
N GLU A 29 2.96 -0.08 -11.25
CA GLU A 29 3.30 -0.68 -12.52
C GLU A 29 4.82 -0.89 -12.62
N GLY A 30 5.23 -2.10 -13.04
CA GLY A 30 6.63 -2.40 -13.32
C GLY A 30 7.10 -1.63 -14.54
N ASP A 31 8.26 -0.97 -14.47
CA ASP A 31 8.84 -0.23 -15.60
C ASP A 31 9.80 -1.13 -16.39
N THR A 32 10.93 -1.45 -15.79
CA THR A 32 12.02 -2.16 -16.48
C THR A 32 11.84 -3.67 -16.53
N PHE A 33 11.18 -4.24 -15.51
CA PHE A 33 11.16 -5.70 -15.30
C PHE A 33 9.81 -6.35 -15.52
N ASP A 34 8.78 -5.60 -15.95
CA ASP A 34 7.43 -6.11 -16.26
C ASP A 34 6.84 -6.95 -15.11
N LEU A 35 7.15 -6.56 -13.88
CA LEU A 35 6.61 -7.16 -12.67
C LEU A 35 6.00 -6.08 -11.78
N ASP A 36 4.69 -6.02 -11.73
CA ASP A 36 3.96 -5.08 -10.88
C ASP A 36 4.13 -5.41 -9.40
N VAL A 37 4.02 -4.38 -8.56
CA VAL A 37 3.95 -4.50 -7.10
C VAL A 37 2.55 -4.10 -6.63
N LYS A 38 1.88 -4.94 -5.86
CA LYS A 38 0.58 -4.62 -5.25
C LYS A 38 0.78 -4.06 -3.85
N VAL A 39 0.07 -2.99 -3.52
CA VAL A 39 0.08 -2.41 -2.17
C VAL A 39 -1.32 -2.47 -1.59
N LEU A 40 -1.45 -3.16 -0.45
CA LEU A 40 -2.66 -3.22 0.36
C LEU A 40 -2.57 -2.15 1.45
N ILE A 41 -3.54 -1.24 1.49
CA ILE A 41 -3.62 -0.20 2.52
C ILE A 41 -4.85 -0.48 3.36
N THR A 42 -4.66 -0.98 4.57
CA THR A 42 -5.74 -1.31 5.51
C THR A 42 -5.21 -1.64 6.90
N GLU A 43 -5.93 -1.22 7.93
CA GLU A 43 -5.71 -1.64 9.31
C GLU A 43 -6.32 -3.03 9.61
N ASP A 44 -7.20 -3.54 8.74
CA ASP A 44 -7.81 -4.86 8.88
C ASP A 44 -6.83 -5.96 8.47
N THR A 45 -6.03 -6.41 9.43
CA THR A 45 -5.05 -7.49 9.22
C THR A 45 -5.70 -8.82 8.81
N ALA A 46 -6.92 -9.12 9.27
CA ALA A 46 -7.61 -10.34 8.89
C ALA A 46 -7.97 -10.35 7.40
N TRP A 47 -8.41 -9.20 6.87
CA TRP A 47 -8.64 -9.05 5.45
C TRP A 47 -7.32 -9.11 4.66
N ALA A 48 -6.26 -8.43 5.13
CA ALA A 48 -4.95 -8.45 4.48
C ALA A 48 -4.38 -9.87 4.38
N VAL A 49 -4.42 -10.66 5.47
CA VAL A 49 -4.03 -12.08 5.48
C VAL A 49 -4.80 -12.87 4.42
N LYS A 50 -6.13 -12.71 4.39
CA LYS A 50 -6.97 -13.40 3.40
C LYS A 50 -6.60 -13.03 1.98
N TYR A 51 -6.36 -11.74 1.73
CA TYR A 51 -5.98 -11.25 0.40
C TYR A 51 -4.65 -11.86 -0.05
N VAL A 52 -3.60 -11.83 0.79
CA VAL A 52 -2.28 -12.38 0.46
C VAL A 52 -2.36 -13.89 0.23
N ARG A 53 -3.09 -14.62 1.08
CA ARG A 53 -3.30 -16.08 0.89
C ARG A 53 -3.97 -16.42 -0.43
N GLN A 54 -4.91 -15.62 -0.87
CA GLN A 54 -5.64 -15.86 -2.13
C GLN A 54 -4.86 -15.47 -3.38
N ASN A 55 -4.01 -14.46 -3.29
CA ASN A 55 -3.37 -13.85 -4.46
C ASN A 55 -1.88 -14.18 -4.61
N LEU A 56 -1.22 -14.60 -3.53
CA LEU A 56 0.23 -14.84 -3.55
C LEU A 56 0.60 -16.16 -2.88
N ASP A 57 0.49 -16.25 -1.55
CA ASP A 57 1.00 -17.39 -0.77
C ASP A 57 -0.01 -17.85 0.28
N SER A 58 -0.54 -19.05 0.10
CA SER A 58 -1.54 -19.66 1.01
C SER A 58 -0.98 -19.99 2.40
N THR A 59 0.35 -19.99 2.58
CA THR A 59 1.01 -20.37 3.84
C THR A 59 1.23 -19.19 4.79
N VAL A 60 1.01 -17.95 4.33
CA VAL A 60 1.15 -16.71 5.11
C VAL A 60 0.31 -16.78 6.39
N LYS A 61 0.89 -16.38 7.52
CA LYS A 61 0.28 -16.42 8.84
C LYS A 61 -0.14 -15.02 9.30
N SER A 62 -1.07 -14.95 10.25
CA SER A 62 -1.47 -13.68 10.86
C SER A 62 -0.31 -13.00 11.60
N SER A 63 0.64 -13.78 12.15
CA SER A 63 1.86 -13.26 12.79
C SER A 63 2.78 -12.51 11.83
N ASP A 64 2.67 -12.74 10.53
CA ASP A 64 3.49 -12.05 9.53
C ASP A 64 3.05 -10.59 9.32
N PHE A 65 1.93 -10.21 9.96
CA PHE A 65 1.36 -8.86 9.97
C PHE A 65 1.47 -8.16 11.33
N ASP A 66 2.34 -8.63 12.21
CA ASP A 66 2.53 -8.04 13.56
C ASP A 66 3.37 -6.75 13.55
N GLY A 67 3.93 -6.39 12.40
CA GLY A 67 4.73 -5.18 12.20
C GLY A 67 3.91 -3.95 11.86
N ARG A 68 4.63 -2.86 11.55
CA ARG A 68 4.04 -1.62 11.04
C ARG A 68 3.77 -1.65 9.54
N GLY A 69 4.33 -2.65 8.85
CA GLY A 69 4.18 -2.97 7.44
C GLY A 69 4.74 -4.37 7.19
N ALA A 70 4.51 -4.93 6.01
CA ALA A 70 5.08 -6.19 5.59
C ALA A 70 5.15 -6.28 4.06
N THR A 71 6.22 -6.88 3.55
CA THR A 71 6.37 -7.20 2.12
C THR A 71 6.48 -8.70 1.93
N PHE A 72 5.60 -9.22 1.08
CA PHE A 72 5.56 -10.63 0.68
C PHE A 72 6.14 -10.75 -0.72
N GLY A 73 7.19 -11.55 -0.85
CA GLY A 73 7.95 -11.69 -2.09
C GLY A 73 7.17 -12.37 -3.20
N SER A 74 7.64 -12.18 -4.45
CA SER A 74 7.07 -12.87 -5.62
C SER A 74 7.23 -14.38 -5.50
N ILE A 75 6.17 -15.11 -5.84
CA ILE A 75 6.15 -16.57 -5.92
C ILE A 75 5.57 -16.94 -7.30
N ASP A 76 6.26 -17.79 -8.04
CA ASP A 76 5.80 -18.29 -9.35
C ASP A 76 5.42 -17.18 -10.34
N GLY A 77 6.17 -16.06 -10.34
CA GLY A 77 5.92 -14.91 -11.23
C GLY A 77 4.73 -14.05 -10.83
N LYS A 78 4.13 -14.27 -9.65
CA LYS A 78 3.09 -13.40 -9.12
C LYS A 78 3.70 -12.12 -8.55
N SER A 79 2.96 -11.03 -8.67
CA SER A 79 3.33 -9.73 -8.10
C SER A 79 3.64 -9.83 -6.61
N PRO A 80 4.76 -9.26 -6.13
CA PRO A 80 4.97 -9.09 -4.70
C PRO A 80 3.89 -8.20 -4.12
N ILE A 81 3.55 -8.41 -2.85
CA ILE A 81 2.49 -7.67 -2.16
C ILE A 81 3.09 -6.95 -0.96
N ILE A 82 2.91 -5.64 -0.89
CA ILE A 82 3.16 -4.82 0.30
C ILE A 82 1.85 -4.69 1.08
N TRP A 83 1.89 -4.84 2.39
CA TRP A 83 0.82 -4.42 3.30
C TRP A 83 1.28 -3.22 4.12
N LEU A 84 0.44 -2.19 4.17
CA LEU A 84 0.62 -0.98 4.97
C LEU A 84 -0.66 -0.73 5.77
N PRO A 85 -0.61 -0.62 7.11
CA PRO A 85 -1.77 -0.22 7.89
C PRO A 85 -2.14 1.24 7.64
N THR A 86 -1.15 2.09 7.34
CA THR A 86 -1.31 3.51 7.01
C THR A 86 -0.25 3.95 6.01
N THR A 87 -0.50 5.07 5.33
CA THR A 87 0.46 5.72 4.41
C THR A 87 1.10 6.97 5.03
N ASP A 88 0.84 7.26 6.30
CA ASP A 88 1.27 8.51 6.94
C ASP A 88 2.71 8.43 7.48
N ASP A 89 3.24 7.24 7.67
CA ASP A 89 4.65 7.04 8.07
C ASP A 89 5.51 6.70 6.85
N ALA A 90 6.14 7.74 6.29
CA ALA A 90 7.01 7.59 5.13
C ALA A 90 8.22 6.66 5.38
N SER A 91 8.66 6.50 6.64
CA SER A 91 9.79 5.63 6.94
C SER A 91 9.42 4.15 6.75
N ILE A 92 8.20 3.79 7.15
CA ILE A 92 7.67 2.44 6.96
C ILE A 92 7.40 2.18 5.49
N VAL A 93 6.72 3.12 4.82
CA VAL A 93 6.47 3.02 3.37
C VAL A 93 7.77 2.77 2.60
N ASN A 94 8.80 3.57 2.84
CA ASN A 94 10.08 3.41 2.16
C ASN A 94 10.78 2.09 2.53
N HIS A 95 10.66 1.63 3.78
CA HIS A 95 11.20 0.35 4.21
C HIS A 95 10.58 -0.82 3.41
N GLU A 96 9.26 -0.83 3.27
CA GLU A 96 8.57 -1.87 2.52
C GLU A 96 8.83 -1.78 1.00
N LEU A 97 8.98 -0.56 0.46
CA LEU A 97 9.37 -0.37 -0.95
C LEU A 97 10.78 -0.89 -1.24
N ILE A 98 11.74 -0.80 -0.29
CA ILE A 98 13.06 -1.41 -0.42
C ILE A 98 12.92 -2.94 -0.55
N HIS A 99 12.12 -3.57 0.32
CA HIS A 99 11.88 -5.01 0.23
C HIS A 99 11.22 -5.41 -1.09
N ALA A 100 10.25 -4.63 -1.57
CA ALA A 100 9.63 -4.88 -2.86
C ALA A 100 10.63 -4.75 -4.02
N THR A 101 11.48 -3.71 -4.01
CA THR A 101 12.57 -3.55 -4.98
C THR A 101 13.48 -4.78 -5.01
N ILE A 102 13.93 -5.25 -3.84
CA ILE A 102 14.77 -6.45 -3.73
C ILE A 102 14.07 -7.66 -4.36
N ASN A 103 12.77 -7.84 -4.08
CA ASN A 103 11.98 -8.95 -4.63
C ASN A 103 11.86 -8.88 -6.16
N VAL A 104 11.60 -7.70 -6.73
CA VAL A 104 11.53 -7.49 -8.19
C VAL A 104 12.87 -7.82 -8.83
N MET A 105 13.97 -7.32 -8.25
CA MET A 105 15.32 -7.55 -8.78
C MET A 105 15.73 -9.03 -8.69
N GLN A 106 15.41 -9.71 -7.59
CA GLN A 106 15.65 -11.14 -7.44
C GLN A 106 14.84 -11.96 -8.44
N TRP A 107 13.59 -11.59 -8.68
CA TRP A 107 12.77 -12.22 -9.72
C TRP A 107 13.39 -12.05 -11.10
N ALA A 108 13.93 -10.86 -11.41
CA ALA A 108 14.66 -10.59 -12.66
C ALA A 108 16.04 -11.28 -12.74
N GLY A 109 16.46 -12.02 -11.70
CA GLY A 109 17.75 -12.68 -11.64
C GLY A 109 18.93 -11.73 -11.40
N ILE A 110 18.67 -10.51 -10.92
CA ILE A 110 19.71 -9.50 -10.69
C ILE A 110 20.14 -9.55 -9.22
N VAL A 111 21.41 -9.82 -8.97
CA VAL A 111 22.01 -9.84 -7.65
C VAL A 111 22.62 -8.47 -7.35
N LEU A 112 22.36 -7.95 -6.16
CA LEU A 112 22.95 -6.67 -5.70
C LEU A 112 24.46 -6.80 -5.53
N ASN A 113 25.20 -5.94 -6.25
CA ASN A 113 26.66 -5.77 -6.15
C ASN A 113 27.05 -4.41 -6.74
N ASP A 114 28.31 -4.03 -6.68
CA ASP A 114 28.82 -2.74 -7.15
C ASP A 114 28.48 -2.40 -8.61
N SER A 115 28.22 -3.40 -9.45
CA SER A 115 27.86 -3.18 -10.85
C SER A 115 26.35 -3.09 -11.10
N THR A 116 25.52 -3.45 -10.13
CA THR A 116 24.06 -3.49 -10.22
C THR A 116 23.36 -2.54 -9.24
N GLU A 117 24.08 -1.89 -8.32
CA GLU A 117 23.50 -0.99 -7.31
C GLU A 117 22.66 0.16 -7.91
N GLU A 118 23.14 0.73 -9.02
CA GLU A 118 22.41 1.80 -9.74
C GLU A 118 21.06 1.31 -10.26
N VAL A 119 20.97 0.07 -10.73
CA VAL A 119 19.72 -0.52 -11.23
C VAL A 119 18.72 -0.68 -10.10
N TYR A 120 19.19 -1.11 -8.90
CA TYR A 120 18.36 -1.13 -7.69
C TYR A 120 17.89 0.26 -7.29
N GLY A 121 18.78 1.27 -7.40
CA GLY A 121 18.45 2.67 -7.12
C GLY A 121 17.34 3.20 -8.04
N TYR A 122 17.44 2.94 -9.34
CA TYR A 122 16.43 3.36 -10.31
C TYR A 122 15.09 2.68 -10.08
N GLU A 123 15.07 1.37 -9.83
CA GLU A 123 13.83 0.65 -9.54
C GLU A 123 13.17 1.15 -8.24
N MET A 124 13.96 1.35 -7.18
CA MET A 124 13.46 1.95 -5.94
C MET A 124 12.87 3.34 -6.16
N GLN A 125 13.54 4.18 -6.96
CA GLN A 125 13.07 5.52 -7.30
C GLN A 125 11.75 5.46 -8.08
N HIS A 126 11.64 4.54 -9.04
CA HIS A 126 10.44 4.32 -9.83
C HIS A 126 9.25 3.93 -8.93
N LEU A 127 9.38 2.87 -8.14
CA LEU A 127 8.33 2.39 -7.24
C LEU A 127 7.91 3.45 -6.22
N THR A 128 8.87 4.19 -5.67
CA THR A 128 8.60 5.30 -4.73
C THR A 128 7.78 6.40 -5.40
N LYS A 129 8.19 6.85 -6.58
CA LYS A 129 7.48 7.88 -7.34
C LYS A 129 6.06 7.45 -7.69
N GLU A 130 5.90 6.22 -8.17
CA GLU A 130 4.61 5.68 -8.55
C GLU A 130 3.67 5.57 -7.33
N PHE A 131 4.17 5.07 -6.19
CA PHE A 131 3.42 5.01 -4.94
C PHE A 131 2.88 6.38 -4.53
N TYR A 132 3.74 7.39 -4.40
CA TYR A 132 3.31 8.71 -3.94
C TYR A 132 2.40 9.42 -4.94
N ASN A 133 2.56 9.19 -6.25
CA ASN A 133 1.65 9.68 -7.27
C ASN A 133 0.25 9.10 -7.09
N GLN A 134 0.13 7.79 -6.86
CA GLN A 134 -1.18 7.13 -6.66
C GLN A 134 -1.84 7.57 -5.36
N ILE A 135 -1.11 7.65 -4.26
CA ILE A 135 -1.64 8.15 -2.98
C ILE A 135 -2.15 9.60 -3.11
N THR A 136 -1.41 10.44 -3.84
CA THR A 136 -1.83 11.82 -4.08
C THR A 136 -3.14 11.88 -4.87
N LYS A 137 -3.28 11.08 -5.93
CA LYS A 137 -4.53 11.01 -6.71
C LYS A 137 -5.72 10.54 -5.86
N ILE A 138 -5.51 9.54 -5.01
CA ILE A 138 -6.54 9.02 -4.10
C ILE A 138 -6.99 10.12 -3.13
N LYS A 139 -6.04 10.81 -2.49
CA LYS A 139 -6.35 11.91 -1.56
C LYS A 139 -7.10 13.05 -2.27
N GLN A 140 -6.71 13.43 -3.48
CA GLN A 140 -7.39 14.47 -4.26
C GLN A 140 -8.82 14.07 -4.63
N ASN A 141 -9.05 12.85 -5.09
CA ASN A 141 -10.38 12.35 -5.43
C ASN A 141 -11.32 12.34 -4.22
N ALA A 142 -10.82 11.96 -3.04
CA ALA A 142 -11.58 11.98 -1.80
C ALA A 142 -12.03 13.41 -1.40
N TYR A 143 -11.26 14.45 -1.73
CA TYR A 143 -11.65 15.86 -1.52
C TYR A 143 -12.73 16.34 -2.48
N THR A 144 -12.69 15.88 -3.74
CA THR A 144 -13.61 16.34 -4.79
C THR A 144 -15.03 15.76 -4.62
N THR A 145 -15.14 14.56 -4.06
CA THR A 145 -16.42 13.87 -3.82
C THR A 145 -17.18 14.44 -2.60
N ARG A 146 -16.55 15.31 -1.80
CA ARG A 146 -17.16 15.93 -0.61
C ARG A 146 -17.79 17.31 -0.87
N LYS A 147 -17.73 17.82 -2.09
CA LYS A 147 -18.38 19.06 -2.53
C LYS A 147 -19.67 18.78 -3.28
#